data_69130944c31d8fa351baa71c94e8638b
#
_entry.id   69130944c31d8fa351baa71c94e8638b
#
_cell.length_a   1.000
_cell.length_b   1.000
_cell.length_c   1.000
_cell.angle_alpha   90.00
_cell.angle_beta   90.00
_cell.angle_gamma   90.00
#
_symmetry.space_group_name_H-M   'P 1'
#
loop_
_entity.id
_entity.type
_entity.pdbx_description
1 polymer ?
#
loop_
_entity_poly.entity_id
_entity_poly.type
_entity_poly.pdbx_seq_one_letter_code
_entity_poly.pdbx_strand_id
1 'polypeptide(L)'
;MKIRKGFTLIELLVVIAIIALLAAILLPSLSRARGLAKGASCLSNQHNIGLALQMYLADHRSYYPVCYQYLNGAGSGIDPVSGIGGYYHWTAQIDPDDYVYDPSITVNDATGVVQKYPRKADQYVCPSHAPQGFAPTNFTFTRITAPPAGQVAQTANLDDMQAPRLSYVANEAIMPRKKFSAVYDQSHTPNTKNLCQVSADEIQDPANTILMGEFSQSPNCIYGSSIAGGTAYKSHRPTSGVETVAAGPVYGVFDGETYAQGTQICKLTYAEAEQAIANVLADPLVAAANHHISYVDDNAHLSGSNYLFCDGHAGKYTLQETLDPGNFMWGRKMYSCVDKPVIQDHP
;
A
#
# COMPACT_ATOMS: atom_id res chain seq x y z
N MET A 1 -49.89 -7.90 54.20
CA MET A 1 -48.44 -7.70 54.32
C MET A 1 -47.81 -8.59 53.29
N LYS A 2 -47.28 -8.07 52.16
CA LYS A 2 -46.60 -8.89 51.15
C LYS A 2 -45.15 -9.15 51.60
N ILE A 3 -44.81 -10.40 51.90
CA ILE A 3 -43.48 -10.85 52.27
C ILE A 3 -42.61 -10.67 51.03
N ARG A 4 -41.67 -9.73 51.00
CA ARG A 4 -40.63 -9.66 49.98
C ARG A 4 -39.64 -10.80 50.24
N LYS A 5 -39.56 -11.74 49.28
CA LYS A 5 -38.52 -12.77 49.32
C LYS A 5 -37.18 -12.08 49.12
N GLY A 6 -36.28 -12.19 50.07
CA GLY A 6 -34.92 -11.71 49.98
C GLY A 6 -34.12 -12.63 49.03
N PHE A 7 -33.24 -12.05 48.21
CA PHE A 7 -32.33 -12.79 47.31
C PHE A 7 -31.17 -13.36 48.13
N THR A 8 -30.90 -14.64 47.99
CA THR A 8 -29.81 -15.28 48.74
C THR A 8 -28.47 -15.10 48.02
N LEU A 9 -27.38 -15.08 48.77
CA LEU A 9 -26.01 -14.93 48.23
C LEU A 9 -25.67 -16.13 47.31
N ILE A 10 -26.20 -17.32 47.57
CA ILE A 10 -26.01 -18.52 46.74
C ILE A 10 -26.72 -18.36 45.38
N GLU A 11 -27.95 -17.83 45.35
CA GLU A 11 -28.68 -17.61 44.09
C GLU A 11 -27.93 -16.62 43.19
N LEU A 12 -27.35 -15.56 43.76
CA LEU A 12 -26.53 -14.64 43.02
C LEU A 12 -25.24 -15.28 42.47
N LEU A 13 -24.58 -16.09 43.32
CA LEU A 13 -23.31 -16.73 42.95
C LEU A 13 -23.50 -17.74 41.82
N VAL A 14 -24.58 -18.55 41.86
CA VAL A 14 -24.89 -19.49 40.79
C VAL A 14 -25.19 -18.81 39.47
N VAL A 15 -25.92 -17.68 39.48
CA VAL A 15 -26.23 -16.92 38.26
C VAL A 15 -24.97 -16.34 37.63
N ILE A 16 -24.08 -15.74 38.42
CA ILE A 16 -22.82 -15.21 37.87
C ILE A 16 -21.90 -16.34 37.37
N ALA A 17 -21.88 -17.48 37.99
CA ALA A 17 -21.11 -18.63 37.52
C ALA A 17 -21.62 -19.18 36.18
N ILE A 18 -22.94 -19.25 35.99
CA ILE A 18 -23.53 -19.63 34.69
C ILE A 18 -23.23 -18.60 33.59
N ILE A 19 -23.38 -17.29 33.90
CA ILE A 19 -23.06 -16.23 32.96
C ILE A 19 -21.59 -16.28 32.57
N ALA A 20 -20.68 -16.43 33.53
CA ALA A 20 -19.24 -16.56 33.29
C ALA A 20 -18.90 -17.75 32.39
N LEU A 21 -19.54 -18.93 32.65
CA LEU A 21 -19.35 -20.13 31.83
C LEU A 21 -19.83 -19.90 30.40
N LEU A 22 -21.00 -19.29 30.18
CA LEU A 22 -21.53 -19.00 28.87
C LEU A 22 -20.65 -17.97 28.14
N ALA A 23 -20.21 -16.91 28.83
CA ALA A 23 -19.32 -15.90 28.27
C ALA A 23 -17.97 -16.47 27.84
N ALA A 24 -17.40 -17.40 28.63
CA ALA A 24 -16.13 -18.08 28.33
C ALA A 24 -16.15 -18.83 26.98
N ILE A 25 -17.30 -19.39 26.61
CA ILE A 25 -17.49 -20.14 25.35
C ILE A 25 -17.80 -19.15 24.20
N LEU A 26 -18.55 -18.06 24.45
CA LEU A 26 -19.01 -17.13 23.42
C LEU A 26 -17.92 -16.15 23.00
N LEU A 27 -17.06 -15.66 23.91
CA LEU A 27 -16.04 -14.66 23.60
C LEU A 27 -15.04 -15.11 22.50
N PRO A 28 -14.47 -16.34 22.53
CA PRO A 28 -13.57 -16.78 21.47
C PRO A 28 -14.27 -16.89 20.10
N SER A 29 -15.52 -17.39 20.08
CA SER A 29 -16.28 -17.53 18.83
C SER A 29 -16.65 -16.18 18.22
N LEU A 30 -17.04 -15.21 19.06
CA LEU A 30 -17.35 -13.84 18.63
C LEU A 30 -16.11 -13.10 18.09
N SER A 31 -14.96 -13.28 18.74
CA SER A 31 -13.70 -12.71 18.26
C SER A 31 -13.34 -13.21 16.86
N ARG A 32 -13.44 -14.54 16.64
CA ARG A 32 -13.21 -15.17 15.34
C ARG A 32 -14.21 -14.67 14.28
N ALA A 33 -15.49 -14.60 14.62
CA ALA A 33 -16.54 -14.11 13.74
C ALA A 33 -16.29 -12.64 13.31
N ARG A 34 -15.87 -11.79 14.27
CA ARG A 34 -15.48 -10.39 13.96
C ARG A 34 -14.27 -10.32 13.03
N GLY A 35 -13.26 -11.16 13.22
CA GLY A 35 -12.10 -11.24 12.34
C GLY A 35 -12.49 -11.61 10.90
N LEU A 36 -13.35 -12.62 10.75
CA LEU A 36 -13.87 -13.01 9.42
C LEU A 36 -14.69 -11.89 8.77
N ALA A 37 -15.55 -11.21 9.53
CA ALA A 37 -16.35 -10.09 9.02
C ALA A 37 -15.46 -8.94 8.55
N LYS A 38 -14.41 -8.60 9.29
CA LYS A 38 -13.42 -7.59 8.88
C LYS A 38 -12.69 -8.01 7.60
N GLY A 39 -12.27 -9.29 7.48
CA GLY A 39 -11.65 -9.82 6.28
C GLY A 39 -12.55 -9.72 5.05
N ALA A 40 -13.83 -10.08 5.19
CA ALA A 40 -14.82 -9.95 4.13
C ALA A 40 -15.04 -8.47 3.71
N SER A 41 -15.06 -7.55 4.68
CA SER A 41 -15.16 -6.12 4.39
C SER A 41 -13.94 -5.62 3.63
N CYS A 42 -12.71 -6.03 4.01
CA CYS A 42 -11.48 -5.70 3.27
C CYS A 42 -11.52 -6.25 1.84
N LEU A 43 -11.96 -7.48 1.66
CA LEU A 43 -12.09 -8.10 0.35
C LEU A 43 -13.08 -7.32 -0.55
N SER A 44 -14.20 -6.89 0.02
CA SER A 44 -15.17 -6.01 -0.66
C SER A 44 -14.56 -4.67 -1.04
N ASN A 45 -13.75 -4.07 -0.17
CA ASN A 45 -13.04 -2.82 -0.46
C ASN A 45 -12.08 -2.99 -1.63
N GLN A 46 -11.27 -4.05 -1.64
CA GLN A 46 -10.37 -4.35 -2.76
C GLN A 46 -11.12 -4.59 -4.07
N HIS A 47 -12.24 -5.29 -4.03
CA HIS A 47 -13.08 -5.47 -5.21
C HIS A 47 -13.60 -4.12 -5.74
N ASN A 48 -14.06 -3.22 -4.87
CA ASN A 48 -14.50 -1.87 -5.26
C ASN A 48 -13.36 -1.05 -5.87
N ILE A 49 -12.14 -1.15 -5.32
CA ILE A 49 -10.94 -0.54 -5.91
C ILE A 49 -10.66 -1.16 -7.29
N GLY A 50 -10.81 -2.49 -7.43
CA GLY A 50 -10.67 -3.18 -8.70
C GLY A 50 -11.63 -2.65 -9.77
N LEU A 51 -12.91 -2.44 -9.40
CA LEU A 51 -13.90 -1.85 -10.31
C LEU A 51 -13.53 -0.42 -10.72
N ALA A 52 -13.07 0.41 -9.78
CA ALA A 52 -12.63 1.77 -10.09
C ALA A 52 -11.41 1.76 -11.04
N LEU A 53 -10.48 0.82 -10.85
CA LEU A 53 -9.34 0.64 -11.75
C LEU A 53 -9.76 0.16 -13.14
N GLN A 54 -10.75 -0.73 -13.25
CA GLN A 54 -11.29 -1.14 -14.54
C GLN A 54 -11.93 0.04 -15.29
N MET A 55 -12.66 0.92 -14.57
CA MET A 55 -13.21 2.16 -15.15
C MET A 55 -12.06 3.09 -15.61
N TYR A 56 -11.03 3.25 -14.79
CA TYR A 56 -9.85 4.04 -15.16
C TYR A 56 -9.18 3.49 -16.44
N LEU A 57 -9.00 2.18 -16.55
CA LEU A 57 -8.42 1.52 -17.74
C LEU A 57 -9.23 1.81 -18.99
N ALA A 58 -10.57 1.76 -18.89
CA ALA A 58 -11.47 2.06 -20.03
C ALA A 58 -11.27 3.49 -20.54
N ASP A 59 -11.09 4.47 -19.66
CA ASP A 59 -10.91 5.87 -20.00
C ASP A 59 -9.47 6.22 -20.42
N HIS A 60 -8.48 5.41 -20.03
CA HIS A 60 -7.04 5.66 -20.21
C HIS A 60 -6.36 4.68 -21.18
N ARG A 61 -7.07 4.20 -22.22
CA ARG A 61 -6.54 3.33 -23.28
C ARG A 61 -5.88 2.06 -22.75
N SER A 62 -6.50 1.44 -21.76
CA SER A 62 -6.00 0.22 -21.08
C SER A 62 -4.69 0.41 -20.29
N TYR A 63 -4.24 1.64 -20.01
CA TYR A 63 -3.04 1.84 -19.19
C TYR A 63 -3.38 1.97 -17.71
N TYR A 64 -2.68 1.21 -16.87
CA TYR A 64 -2.77 1.34 -15.41
C TYR A 64 -2.26 2.70 -14.94
N PRO A 65 -2.81 3.25 -13.83
CA PRO A 65 -2.23 4.43 -13.20
C PRO A 65 -0.82 4.11 -12.71
N VAL A 66 0.03 5.13 -12.60
CA VAL A 66 1.30 4.97 -11.89
C VAL A 66 1.05 4.97 -10.39
N CYS A 67 1.86 4.24 -9.60
CA CYS A 67 1.68 4.19 -8.16
C CYS A 67 1.73 5.60 -7.55
N TYR A 68 2.72 6.39 -7.95
CA TYR A 68 2.76 7.82 -7.68
C TYR A 68 3.69 8.55 -8.66
N GLN A 69 3.47 9.85 -8.81
CA GLN A 69 4.37 10.76 -9.53
C GLN A 69 4.57 12.06 -8.73
N TYR A 70 5.73 12.69 -8.82
CA TYR A 70 5.93 14.01 -8.24
C TYR A 70 5.08 15.04 -8.96
N LEU A 71 4.53 16.01 -8.23
CA LEU A 71 3.71 17.10 -8.79
C LEU A 71 4.53 18.06 -9.65
N ASN A 72 5.84 18.12 -9.44
CA ASN A 72 6.73 18.86 -10.33
C ASN A 72 7.85 18.00 -10.94
N GLY A 73 8.28 18.37 -12.13
CA GLY A 73 9.31 17.65 -12.86
C GLY A 73 10.74 17.85 -12.36
N ALA A 74 10.97 18.60 -11.29
CA ALA A 74 12.32 19.03 -10.90
C ALA A 74 12.96 18.18 -9.79
N GLY A 75 12.34 17.08 -9.37
CA GLY A 75 12.90 16.20 -8.32
C GLY A 75 12.93 16.82 -6.92
N SER A 76 12.61 18.09 -6.77
CA SER A 76 12.51 18.76 -5.47
C SER A 76 11.14 18.58 -4.82
N GLY A 77 10.18 18.03 -5.57
CA GLY A 77 8.83 17.84 -5.08
C GLY A 77 8.01 19.10 -4.89
N ILE A 78 8.48 20.26 -5.34
CA ILE A 78 7.78 21.55 -5.20
C ILE A 78 7.41 22.06 -6.58
N ASP A 79 6.12 22.31 -6.83
CA ASP A 79 5.65 22.94 -8.07
C ASP A 79 6.15 24.39 -8.13
N PRO A 80 6.90 24.78 -9.19
CA PRO A 80 7.46 26.13 -9.31
C PRO A 80 6.40 27.22 -9.47
N VAL A 81 5.17 26.87 -9.84
CA VAL A 81 4.06 27.84 -10.04
C VAL A 81 3.24 28.02 -8.77
N SER A 82 2.85 26.91 -8.13
CA SER A 82 2.03 26.95 -6.91
C SER A 82 2.85 26.97 -5.63
N GLY A 83 4.15 26.64 -5.69
CA GLY A 83 5.01 26.47 -4.51
C GLY A 83 4.67 25.23 -3.68
N ILE A 84 3.75 24.39 -4.16
CA ILE A 84 3.29 23.16 -3.50
C ILE A 84 4.01 21.98 -4.13
N GLY A 85 4.48 21.07 -3.29
CA GLY A 85 5.08 19.81 -3.69
C GLY A 85 4.34 18.63 -3.10
N GLY A 86 4.84 17.45 -3.39
CA GLY A 86 4.27 16.19 -2.95
C GLY A 86 4.08 15.22 -4.09
N TYR A 87 3.16 14.26 -3.90
CA TYR A 87 2.91 13.20 -4.86
C TYR A 87 1.46 13.21 -5.33
N TYR A 88 1.27 12.91 -6.60
CA TYR A 88 -0.01 12.52 -7.16
C TYR A 88 -0.09 11.00 -7.16
N HIS A 89 -0.86 10.45 -6.23
CA HIS A 89 -0.93 9.01 -5.95
C HIS A 89 -2.01 8.33 -6.81
N TRP A 90 -1.93 7.01 -6.98
CA TRP A 90 -2.91 6.24 -7.74
C TRP A 90 -4.34 6.41 -7.23
N THR A 91 -4.53 6.59 -5.92
CA THR A 91 -5.85 6.82 -5.33
C THR A 91 -6.52 8.08 -5.87
N ALA A 92 -5.73 9.12 -6.15
CA ALA A 92 -6.23 10.34 -6.74
C ALA A 92 -6.39 10.24 -8.27
N GLN A 93 -5.68 9.31 -8.91
CA GLN A 93 -5.80 9.07 -10.35
C GLN A 93 -7.09 8.34 -10.70
N ILE A 94 -7.54 7.40 -9.87
CA ILE A 94 -8.78 6.61 -10.10
C ILE A 94 -10.06 7.31 -9.63
N ASP A 95 -9.93 8.40 -8.88
CA ASP A 95 -11.05 9.20 -8.37
C ASP A 95 -10.73 10.71 -8.51
N PRO A 96 -10.61 11.21 -9.76
CA PRO A 96 -10.18 12.57 -10.00
C PRO A 96 -11.19 13.63 -9.54
N ASP A 97 -12.48 13.30 -9.48
CA ASP A 97 -13.53 14.25 -9.09
C ASP A 97 -13.44 14.67 -7.62
N ASP A 98 -12.83 13.84 -6.79
CA ASP A 98 -12.63 14.13 -5.38
C ASP A 98 -11.28 14.82 -5.07
N TYR A 99 -10.34 14.88 -6.07
CA TYR A 99 -9.02 15.49 -5.95
C TYR A 99 -8.84 16.64 -6.97
N VAL A 100 -9.80 17.56 -7.04
CA VAL A 100 -9.67 18.70 -7.95
C VAL A 100 -8.55 19.62 -7.44
N TYR A 101 -7.44 19.66 -8.17
CA TYR A 101 -6.49 20.76 -8.11
C TYR A 101 -7.19 21.99 -8.69
N ASP A 102 -7.59 22.93 -7.84
CA ASP A 102 -8.09 24.22 -8.28
C ASP A 102 -6.91 25.22 -8.36
N PRO A 103 -6.39 25.52 -9.57
CA PRO A 103 -5.30 26.46 -9.73
C PRO A 103 -5.69 27.90 -9.37
N SER A 104 -6.99 28.19 -9.17
CA SER A 104 -7.46 29.51 -8.75
C SER A 104 -7.38 29.75 -7.25
N ILE A 105 -7.13 28.71 -6.46
CA ILE A 105 -6.90 28.87 -5.03
C ILE A 105 -5.47 29.33 -4.83
N THR A 106 -5.28 30.64 -4.78
CA THR A 106 -4.02 31.27 -4.38
C THR A 106 -3.77 30.96 -2.92
N VAL A 107 -2.78 30.15 -2.64
CA VAL A 107 -2.31 29.85 -1.29
C VAL A 107 -1.55 31.06 -0.77
N ASN A 108 -2.28 32.01 -0.18
CA ASN A 108 -1.67 33.20 0.44
C ASN A 108 -1.46 33.02 1.95
N ASP A 109 -1.79 31.86 2.50
CA ASP A 109 -1.58 31.57 3.90
C ASP A 109 -0.96 30.18 4.09
N ALA A 110 -0.39 29.95 5.24
CA ALA A 110 0.24 28.71 5.64
C ALA A 110 -0.74 27.50 5.77
N THR A 111 -1.98 27.64 5.30
CA THR A 111 -3.04 26.65 5.49
C THR A 111 -3.25 25.71 4.31
N GLY A 112 -2.55 25.94 3.17
CA GLY A 112 -2.50 24.97 2.08
C GLY A 112 -3.72 24.93 1.18
N VAL A 113 -3.58 24.20 0.08
CA VAL A 113 -4.64 23.94 -0.90
C VAL A 113 -5.76 23.15 -0.23
N VAL A 114 -6.99 23.64 -0.37
CA VAL A 114 -8.18 22.86 0.02
C VAL A 114 -8.35 21.73 -1.00
N GLN A 115 -7.81 20.56 -0.69
CA GLN A 115 -8.05 19.36 -1.47
C GLN A 115 -9.37 18.73 -1.03
N LYS A 116 -10.20 18.38 -2.00
CA LYS A 116 -11.34 17.51 -1.74
C LYS A 116 -10.81 16.09 -1.51
N TYR A 117 -11.30 15.43 -0.48
CA TYR A 117 -11.02 14.02 -0.25
C TYR A 117 -12.04 13.16 -0.99
N PRO A 118 -11.66 11.92 -1.35
CA PRO A 118 -12.63 10.97 -1.87
C PRO A 118 -13.81 10.87 -0.90
N ARG A 119 -15.01 11.02 -1.41
CA ARG A 119 -16.25 10.89 -0.62
C ARG A 119 -16.38 9.52 0.03
N LYS A 120 -15.64 8.52 -0.46
CA LYS A 120 -15.60 7.14 0.03
C LYS A 120 -14.19 6.75 0.46
N ALA A 121 -13.53 7.61 1.25
CA ALA A 121 -12.18 7.34 1.78
C ALA A 121 -12.10 6.00 2.55
N ASP A 122 -13.21 5.55 3.13
CA ASP A 122 -13.28 4.29 3.89
C ASP A 122 -12.95 3.05 3.04
N GLN A 123 -13.15 3.09 1.72
CA GLN A 123 -12.78 1.98 0.83
C GLN A 123 -11.26 1.72 0.77
N TYR A 124 -10.44 2.72 1.10
CA TYR A 124 -8.98 2.59 1.13
C TYR A 124 -8.45 2.09 2.48
N VAL A 125 -9.33 1.84 3.44
CA VAL A 125 -8.98 1.40 4.79
C VAL A 125 -9.46 -0.02 5.06
N CYS A 126 -8.53 -0.90 5.40
CA CYS A 126 -8.87 -2.22 5.92
C CYS A 126 -9.29 -2.12 7.40
N PRO A 127 -10.49 -2.59 7.80
CA PRO A 127 -10.94 -2.55 9.19
C PRO A 127 -10.07 -3.36 10.16
N SER A 128 -9.21 -4.26 9.66
CA SER A 128 -8.25 -5.01 10.46
C SER A 128 -6.93 -4.29 10.66
N HIS A 129 -6.61 -3.30 9.83
CA HIS A 129 -5.35 -2.58 9.89
C HIS A 129 -5.27 -1.75 11.18
N ALA A 130 -4.36 -2.11 12.09
CA ALA A 130 -4.31 -1.56 13.46
C ALA A 130 -4.20 -0.02 13.51
N PRO A 131 -3.38 0.66 12.66
CA PRO A 131 -3.35 2.12 12.61
C PRO A 131 -4.50 2.74 11.79
N GLN A 132 -5.49 1.96 11.37
CA GLN A 132 -6.59 2.41 10.48
C GLN A 132 -6.08 3.02 9.16
N GLY A 133 -5.09 2.40 8.54
CA GLY A 133 -4.42 2.88 7.35
C GLY A 133 -3.33 3.92 7.64
N PHE A 134 -2.38 4.03 6.73
CA PHE A 134 -1.32 5.04 6.81
C PHE A 134 -1.78 6.36 6.22
N ALA A 135 -1.38 7.47 6.85
CA ALA A 135 -1.54 8.79 6.29
C ALA A 135 -0.59 9.01 5.11
N PRO A 136 -0.86 9.99 4.22
CA PRO A 136 0.10 10.43 3.20
C PRO A 136 1.44 10.76 3.83
N THR A 137 2.54 10.57 3.09
CA THR A 137 3.89 10.87 3.58
C THR A 137 4.02 12.34 3.92
N ASN A 138 3.51 13.20 3.03
CA ASN A 138 3.43 14.64 3.24
C ASN A 138 1.96 15.03 3.34
N PHE A 139 1.57 15.68 4.43
CA PHE A 139 0.18 16.08 4.67
C PHE A 139 0.10 17.29 5.59
N THR A 140 -0.99 18.05 5.49
CA THR A 140 -1.33 19.11 6.42
C THR A 140 -2.25 18.60 7.52
N PHE A 141 -2.11 19.08 8.76
CA PHE A 141 -2.97 18.69 9.87
C PHE A 141 -4.45 19.09 9.68
N THR A 142 -4.72 20.07 8.82
CA THR A 142 -6.10 20.43 8.44
C THR A 142 -6.82 19.33 7.68
N ARG A 143 -6.08 18.43 7.04
CA ARG A 143 -6.61 17.32 6.24
C ARG A 143 -6.85 16.05 7.06
N ILE A 144 -6.05 15.85 8.09
CA ILE A 144 -6.09 14.65 8.93
C ILE A 144 -6.17 15.09 10.37
N THR A 145 -7.27 14.73 11.02
CA THR A 145 -7.54 15.13 12.43
C THR A 145 -6.48 14.60 13.40
N ALA A 146 -5.93 13.42 13.11
CA ALA A 146 -4.79 12.86 13.83
C ALA A 146 -4.08 11.84 12.93
N PRO A 147 -2.75 11.91 12.75
CA PRO A 147 -2.01 10.87 12.06
C PRO A 147 -2.05 9.56 12.88
N PRO A 148 -1.85 8.40 12.24
CA PRO A 148 -1.62 7.16 12.97
C PRO A 148 -0.43 7.29 13.92
N ALA A 149 -0.41 6.46 14.97
CA ALA A 149 0.69 6.45 15.92
C ALA A 149 2.04 6.25 15.19
N GLY A 150 3.01 7.10 15.52
CA GLY A 150 4.34 7.07 14.92
C GLY A 150 4.47 7.78 13.57
N GLN A 151 3.38 8.32 13.00
CA GLN A 151 3.41 9.07 11.75
C GLN A 151 3.24 10.57 12.00
N VAL A 152 4.07 11.41 11.39
CA VAL A 152 4.07 12.87 11.54
C VAL A 152 4.13 13.56 10.18
N ALA A 153 3.55 14.75 10.10
CA ALA A 153 3.68 15.61 8.92
C ALA A 153 5.15 15.97 8.69
N GLN A 154 5.58 15.92 7.43
CA GLN A 154 6.98 16.11 7.08
C GLN A 154 7.33 17.58 6.84
N THR A 155 6.52 18.29 6.06
CA THR A 155 6.81 19.66 5.66
C THR A 155 5.53 20.43 5.37
N ALA A 156 5.51 21.72 5.70
CA ALA A 156 4.35 22.58 5.47
C ALA A 156 4.05 22.83 3.96
N ASN A 157 5.06 22.69 3.09
CA ASN A 157 4.94 22.98 1.66
C ASN A 157 4.87 21.72 0.78
N LEU A 158 4.75 20.55 1.36
CA LEU A 158 4.62 19.29 0.65
C LEU A 158 3.31 18.63 1.07
N ASP A 159 2.49 18.28 0.10
CA ASP A 159 1.18 17.67 0.33
C ASP A 159 0.89 16.60 -0.71
N ASP A 160 0.76 15.36 -0.26
CA ASP A 160 0.50 14.24 -1.15
C ASP A 160 -0.98 14.17 -1.50
N MET A 161 -1.29 14.15 -2.79
CA MET A 161 -2.62 13.83 -3.29
C MET A 161 -2.85 12.31 -3.19
N GLN A 162 -3.20 11.85 -1.99
CA GLN A 162 -3.43 10.47 -1.64
C GLN A 162 -4.66 10.38 -0.75
N ALA A 163 -5.34 9.22 -0.74
CA ALA A 163 -6.36 8.94 0.26
C ALA A 163 -5.84 9.25 1.67
N PRO A 164 -6.64 9.89 2.55
CA PRO A 164 -6.18 10.33 3.87
C PRO A 164 -5.75 9.18 4.78
N ARG A 165 -6.21 7.98 4.47
CA ARG A 165 -5.82 6.72 5.11
C ARG A 165 -5.72 5.64 4.04
N LEU A 166 -4.62 4.89 4.05
CA LEU A 166 -4.34 3.86 3.05
C LEU A 166 -3.89 2.57 3.72
N SER A 167 -4.56 1.47 3.39
CA SER A 167 -4.23 0.12 3.86
C SER A 167 -3.82 -0.83 2.74
N TYR A 168 -3.68 -0.34 1.51
CA TYR A 168 -3.37 -1.17 0.34
C TYR A 168 -2.14 -0.66 -0.39
N VAL A 169 -1.29 -1.59 -0.80
CA VAL A 169 -0.03 -1.33 -1.50
C VAL A 169 -0.07 -1.90 -2.91
N ALA A 170 0.33 -1.11 -3.89
CA ALA A 170 0.35 -1.51 -5.29
C ALA A 170 1.58 -2.35 -5.63
N ASN A 171 1.44 -3.28 -6.59
CA ASN A 171 2.56 -4.03 -7.16
C ASN A 171 3.33 -3.17 -8.16
N GLU A 172 4.62 -3.01 -7.93
CA GLU A 172 5.51 -2.19 -8.75
C GLU A 172 5.72 -2.74 -10.16
N ALA A 173 5.58 -4.05 -10.36
CA ALA A 173 5.65 -4.66 -11.69
C ALA A 173 4.56 -4.12 -12.63
N ILE A 174 3.43 -3.64 -12.09
CA ILE A 174 2.26 -3.15 -12.82
C ILE A 174 2.07 -1.65 -12.65
N MET A 175 2.21 -1.13 -11.44
CA MET A 175 2.01 0.27 -11.08
C MET A 175 3.33 0.88 -10.59
N PRO A 176 4.19 1.34 -11.52
CA PRO A 176 5.53 1.81 -11.19
C PRO A 176 5.50 3.16 -10.49
N ARG A 177 6.62 3.47 -9.85
CA ARG A 177 6.92 4.82 -9.39
C ARG A 177 7.30 5.72 -10.57
N LYS A 178 6.68 6.89 -10.67
CA LYS A 178 7.10 7.91 -11.63
C LYS A 178 7.62 9.14 -10.88
N LYS A 179 8.90 9.10 -10.53
CA LYS A 179 9.54 10.18 -9.77
C LYS A 179 9.64 11.51 -10.53
N PHE A 180 9.59 11.48 -11.86
CA PHE A 180 9.88 12.65 -12.68
C PHE A 180 8.82 12.81 -13.77
N SER A 181 8.50 14.07 -14.12
CA SER A 181 7.63 14.37 -15.25
C SER A 181 8.29 13.93 -16.57
N ALA A 182 7.49 13.77 -17.63
CA ALA A 182 7.97 13.42 -18.96
C ALA A 182 9.05 14.38 -19.50
N VAL A 183 9.02 15.64 -19.08
CA VAL A 183 10.03 16.65 -19.46
C VAL A 183 11.39 16.36 -18.83
N TYR A 184 11.38 15.79 -17.62
CA TYR A 184 12.62 15.45 -16.93
C TYR A 184 13.21 14.12 -17.40
N ASP A 185 12.36 13.18 -17.87
CA ASP A 185 12.80 11.91 -18.46
C ASP A 185 13.64 12.10 -19.74
N GLN A 186 13.42 13.20 -20.48
CA GLN A 186 14.18 13.49 -21.70
C GLN A 186 15.61 14.01 -21.44
N SER A 187 15.89 14.49 -20.24
CA SER A 187 17.20 15.08 -19.88
C SER A 187 18.11 14.12 -19.12
N HIS A 188 17.62 12.95 -18.70
CA HIS A 188 18.42 11.94 -17.99
C HIS A 188 19.00 10.93 -18.97
N THR A 189 20.28 10.66 -18.78
CA THR A 189 21.01 9.62 -19.51
C THR A 189 20.23 8.28 -19.47
N PRO A 190 20.17 7.53 -20.59
CA PRO A 190 19.29 6.36 -20.77
C PRO A 190 19.44 5.22 -19.73
N ASN A 191 20.39 5.33 -18.83
CA ASN A 191 20.85 4.19 -18.01
C ASN A 191 20.28 4.09 -16.58
N THR A 192 19.41 5.01 -16.13
CA THR A 192 19.06 5.02 -14.69
C THR A 192 17.58 4.99 -14.37
N LYS A 193 16.64 5.10 -15.31
CA LYS A 193 15.20 5.16 -15.01
C LYS A 193 14.34 4.68 -16.18
N ASN A 194 14.52 3.44 -16.57
CA ASN A 194 13.78 2.81 -17.67
C ASN A 194 12.44 2.23 -17.19
N LEU A 195 11.62 3.05 -16.51
CA LEU A 195 10.27 2.65 -16.10
C LEU A 195 9.21 3.27 -17.02
N CYS A 196 8.16 2.52 -17.31
CA CYS A 196 7.06 2.92 -18.19
C CYS A 196 5.69 2.59 -17.57
N GLN A 197 4.66 3.27 -18.06
CA GLN A 197 3.28 2.87 -17.78
C GLN A 197 2.98 1.51 -18.41
N VAL A 198 2.18 0.70 -17.72
CA VAL A 198 1.84 -0.67 -18.11
C VAL A 198 0.45 -0.70 -18.75
N SER A 199 0.34 -1.31 -19.94
CA SER A 199 -0.95 -1.62 -20.54
C SER A 199 -1.51 -2.92 -19.96
N ALA A 200 -2.80 -2.94 -19.65
CA ALA A 200 -3.50 -4.15 -19.19
C ALA A 200 -3.43 -5.28 -20.24
N ASP A 201 -3.41 -4.92 -21.54
CA ASP A 201 -3.34 -5.87 -22.65
C ASP A 201 -2.01 -6.63 -22.70
N GLU A 202 -0.97 -6.16 -22.00
CA GLU A 202 0.34 -6.79 -21.95
C GLU A 202 0.45 -7.87 -20.88
N ILE A 203 -0.48 -7.89 -19.92
CA ILE A 203 -0.43 -8.82 -18.79
C ILE A 203 -0.90 -10.20 -19.25
N GLN A 204 0.03 -11.16 -19.29
CA GLN A 204 -0.21 -12.49 -19.86
C GLN A 204 -1.17 -13.35 -19.03
N ASP A 205 -1.25 -13.12 -17.72
CA ASP A 205 -2.06 -13.91 -16.79
C ASP A 205 -2.69 -13.00 -15.73
N PRO A 206 -3.68 -12.17 -16.12
CA PRO A 206 -4.24 -11.16 -15.23
C PRO A 206 -4.96 -11.76 -14.01
N ALA A 207 -5.52 -12.96 -14.14
CA ALA A 207 -6.18 -13.67 -13.05
C ALA A 207 -5.20 -14.24 -12.01
N ASN A 208 -3.93 -14.37 -12.35
CA ASN A 208 -2.87 -14.85 -11.46
C ASN A 208 -1.78 -13.80 -11.20
N THR A 209 -2.02 -12.55 -11.58
CA THR A 209 -1.08 -11.45 -11.35
C THR A 209 -1.64 -10.49 -10.32
N ILE A 210 -0.99 -10.40 -9.16
CA ILE A 210 -1.36 -9.49 -8.08
C ILE A 210 -1.15 -8.05 -8.54
N LEU A 211 -2.20 -7.24 -8.38
CA LEU A 211 -2.19 -5.82 -8.61
C LEU A 211 -1.95 -5.04 -7.31
N MET A 212 -2.54 -5.51 -6.21
CA MET A 212 -2.38 -4.90 -4.89
C MET A 212 -2.43 -5.95 -3.78
N GLY A 213 -1.73 -5.66 -2.67
CA GLY A 213 -1.83 -6.36 -1.40
C GLY A 213 -2.26 -5.44 -0.27
N GLU A 214 -2.33 -5.96 0.94
CA GLU A 214 -2.57 -5.18 2.16
C GLU A 214 -1.25 -4.72 2.76
N PHE A 215 -1.20 -3.48 3.23
CA PHE A 215 -0.03 -2.94 3.94
C PHE A 215 0.19 -3.65 5.26
N SER A 216 1.46 -3.88 5.59
CA SER A 216 1.90 -4.24 6.93
C SER A 216 1.34 -3.26 7.98
N GLN A 217 0.93 -3.78 9.12
CA GLN A 217 0.41 -2.97 10.22
C GLN A 217 1.50 -2.17 10.96
N SER A 218 2.76 -2.49 10.71
CA SER A 218 3.89 -1.79 11.31
C SER A 218 4.34 -0.60 10.46
N PRO A 219 4.37 0.62 11.02
CA PRO A 219 4.90 1.78 10.30
C PRO A 219 6.39 1.65 9.98
N ASN A 220 7.12 0.77 10.67
CA ASN A 220 8.53 0.51 10.40
C ASN A 220 8.77 0.03 8.97
N CYS A 221 7.81 -0.70 8.40
CA CYS A 221 7.91 -1.24 7.04
C CYS A 221 7.98 -0.16 5.96
N ILE A 222 7.40 1.01 6.19
CA ILE A 222 7.38 2.13 5.24
C ILE A 222 8.32 3.28 5.63
N TYR A 223 9.18 3.05 6.63
CA TYR A 223 10.13 4.04 7.11
C TYR A 223 11.24 4.33 6.10
N GLY A 224 11.68 5.57 5.97
CA GLY A 224 12.74 5.92 5.03
C GLY A 224 13.20 7.38 5.16
N SER A 225 14.26 7.75 4.41
CA SER A 225 14.76 9.12 4.38
C SER A 225 13.79 10.08 3.69
N SER A 226 13.65 11.29 4.21
CA SER A 226 12.86 12.37 3.62
C SER A 226 13.72 13.30 2.77
N ILE A 227 13.14 13.89 1.70
CA ILE A 227 13.79 14.93 0.88
C ILE A 227 14.07 16.20 1.70
N ALA A 228 13.20 16.50 2.66
CA ALA A 228 13.34 17.66 3.54
C ALA A 228 14.39 17.48 4.66
N GLY A 229 15.08 16.35 4.67
CA GLY A 229 15.96 15.93 5.76
C GLY A 229 15.19 15.19 6.86
N GLY A 230 15.88 14.26 7.54
CA GLY A 230 15.25 13.38 8.53
C GLY A 230 14.58 12.16 7.93
N THR A 231 13.55 11.64 8.60
CA THR A 231 12.87 10.40 8.27
C THR A 231 11.39 10.59 8.04
N ALA A 232 10.80 9.75 7.20
CA ALA A 232 9.39 9.77 6.85
C ALA A 232 8.81 8.37 6.73
N TYR A 233 7.51 8.23 6.98
CA TYR A 233 6.76 7.02 6.68
C TYR A 233 6.18 7.13 5.27
N LYS A 234 6.68 6.32 4.33
CA LYS A 234 6.42 6.45 2.88
C LYS A 234 5.29 5.53 2.43
N SER A 235 4.06 5.88 2.78
CA SER A 235 2.85 5.12 2.43
C SER A 235 2.52 5.12 0.93
N HIS A 236 3.15 6.00 0.12
CA HIS A 236 2.94 6.07 -1.32
C HIS A 236 3.74 5.04 -2.12
N ARG A 237 4.68 4.31 -1.50
CA ARG A 237 5.56 3.38 -2.22
C ARG A 237 4.84 2.10 -2.60
N PRO A 238 5.10 1.56 -3.81
CA PRO A 238 4.65 0.24 -4.21
C PRO A 238 5.50 -0.86 -3.55
N THR A 239 4.97 -2.07 -3.56
CA THR A 239 5.63 -3.30 -3.14
C THR A 239 6.19 -4.08 -4.34
N SER A 240 7.12 -4.98 -4.09
CA SER A 240 7.69 -5.85 -5.13
C SER A 240 7.99 -7.23 -4.57
N GLY A 241 7.60 -8.27 -5.30
CA GLY A 241 7.91 -9.68 -5.01
C GLY A 241 9.15 -10.19 -5.75
N VAL A 242 10.03 -9.29 -6.20
CA VAL A 242 11.22 -9.65 -6.99
C VAL A 242 12.49 -9.03 -6.41
N GLU A 243 13.61 -9.59 -6.80
CA GLU A 243 14.94 -9.08 -6.52
C GLU A 243 15.77 -8.94 -7.80
N THR A 244 16.89 -8.23 -7.73
CA THR A 244 17.81 -8.03 -8.85
C THR A 244 19.09 -8.82 -8.66
N VAL A 245 19.61 -9.40 -9.76
CA VAL A 245 20.95 -9.99 -9.79
C VAL A 245 21.93 -8.92 -10.27
N ALA A 246 22.83 -8.48 -9.39
CA ALA A 246 23.96 -7.65 -9.78
C ALA A 246 24.95 -8.44 -10.66
N ALA A 247 25.89 -7.76 -11.34
CA ALA A 247 26.92 -8.42 -12.15
C ALA A 247 27.77 -9.39 -11.29
N GLY A 248 27.33 -10.64 -11.17
CA GLY A 248 27.87 -11.69 -10.31
C GLY A 248 26.77 -12.33 -9.45
N PRO A 249 27.07 -13.32 -8.62
CA PRO A 249 26.07 -14.01 -7.79
C PRO A 249 25.67 -13.18 -6.53
N VAL A 250 25.55 -11.90 -6.66
CA VAL A 250 25.10 -10.99 -5.58
C VAL A 250 23.71 -10.49 -5.92
N TYR A 251 22.75 -10.86 -5.09
CA TYR A 251 21.38 -10.40 -5.20
C TYR A 251 21.23 -9.03 -4.57
N GLY A 252 20.52 -8.14 -5.25
CA GLY A 252 20.20 -6.80 -4.78
C GLY A 252 18.71 -6.62 -4.60
N VAL A 253 18.33 -5.71 -3.74
CA VAL A 253 16.94 -5.30 -3.58
C VAL A 253 16.49 -4.56 -4.84
N PHE A 254 15.36 -4.97 -5.42
CA PHE A 254 14.68 -4.15 -6.43
C PHE A 254 13.97 -3.00 -5.71
N ASP A 255 14.49 -1.80 -5.86
CA ASP A 255 13.97 -0.60 -5.19
C ASP A 255 13.01 0.22 -6.07
N GLY A 256 12.78 -0.22 -7.32
CA GLY A 256 11.93 0.45 -8.29
C GLY A 256 12.34 1.86 -8.68
N GLU A 257 13.43 2.38 -8.12
CA GLU A 257 13.95 3.71 -8.44
C GLU A 257 14.97 3.65 -9.56
N THR A 258 15.76 2.60 -9.59
CA THR A 258 16.84 2.42 -10.54
C THR A 258 16.78 1.02 -11.13
N TYR A 259 16.52 0.96 -12.43
CA TYR A 259 16.60 -0.25 -13.20
C TYR A 259 17.60 -0.05 -14.34
N ALA A 260 18.70 -0.79 -14.34
CA ALA A 260 19.64 -0.79 -15.43
C ALA A 260 19.17 -1.79 -16.48
N GLN A 261 19.08 -1.36 -17.73
CA GLN A 261 18.71 -2.24 -18.85
C GLN A 261 19.64 -3.46 -18.89
N GLY A 262 19.07 -4.66 -19.04
CA GLY A 262 19.80 -5.92 -19.01
C GLY A 262 20.05 -6.49 -17.61
N THR A 263 19.58 -5.86 -16.54
CA THR A 263 19.61 -6.43 -15.19
C THR A 263 18.70 -7.67 -15.16
N GLN A 264 19.21 -8.76 -14.61
CA GLN A 264 18.39 -9.95 -14.37
C GLN A 264 17.52 -9.72 -13.13
N ILE A 265 16.27 -10.13 -13.22
CA ILE A 265 15.29 -10.05 -12.13
C ILE A 265 14.83 -11.46 -11.81
N CYS A 266 14.87 -11.81 -10.53
CA CYS A 266 14.49 -13.13 -10.04
C CYS A 266 13.27 -13.05 -9.13
N LYS A 267 12.54 -14.17 -9.00
CA LYS A 267 11.49 -14.34 -8.00
C LYS A 267 12.11 -14.26 -6.60
N LEU A 268 11.51 -13.49 -5.74
CA LEU A 268 11.87 -13.49 -4.32
C LEU A 268 11.37 -14.79 -3.69
N THR A 269 12.22 -15.44 -2.89
CA THR A 269 11.80 -16.61 -2.13
C THR A 269 11.03 -16.24 -0.87
N TYR A 270 10.17 -17.14 -0.39
CA TYR A 270 9.43 -16.90 0.85
C TYR A 270 10.35 -16.68 2.05
N ALA A 271 11.46 -17.43 2.14
CA ALA A 271 12.43 -17.30 3.24
C ALA A 271 13.09 -15.90 3.27
N GLU A 272 13.42 -15.34 2.11
CA GLU A 272 13.98 -13.98 2.00
C GLU A 272 12.93 -12.92 2.34
N ALA A 273 11.68 -13.14 1.94
CA ALA A 273 10.57 -12.25 2.31
C ALA A 273 10.34 -12.23 3.82
N GLU A 274 10.30 -13.39 4.49
CA GLU A 274 10.20 -13.49 5.95
C GLU A 274 11.38 -12.78 6.64
N GLN A 275 12.59 -13.00 6.14
CA GLN A 275 13.78 -12.35 6.70
C GLN A 275 13.72 -10.83 6.52
N ALA A 276 13.27 -10.34 5.36
CA ALA A 276 13.11 -8.91 5.10
C ALA A 276 12.10 -8.27 6.05
N ILE A 277 10.95 -8.91 6.25
CA ILE A 277 9.91 -8.47 7.18
C ILE A 277 10.44 -8.46 8.62
N ALA A 278 11.12 -9.54 9.06
CA ALA A 278 11.68 -9.64 10.40
C ALA A 278 12.72 -8.55 10.67
N ASN A 279 13.61 -8.29 9.71
CA ASN A 279 14.65 -7.26 9.81
C ASN A 279 14.04 -5.86 10.00
N VAL A 280 13.02 -5.52 9.21
CA VAL A 280 12.35 -4.21 9.28
C VAL A 280 11.60 -4.04 10.60
N LEU A 281 10.96 -5.10 11.10
CA LEU A 281 10.27 -5.07 12.38
C LEU A 281 11.24 -4.87 13.55
N ALA A 282 12.46 -5.43 13.45
CA ALA A 282 13.49 -5.33 14.48
C ALA A 282 14.17 -3.95 14.48
N ASP A 283 14.49 -3.42 13.29
CA ASP A 283 15.16 -2.11 13.14
C ASP A 283 14.70 -1.39 11.87
N PRO A 284 13.89 -0.32 11.99
CA PRO A 284 13.40 0.42 10.83
C PRO A 284 14.51 1.15 10.05
N LEU A 285 15.68 1.37 10.62
CA LEU A 285 16.81 1.99 9.91
C LEU A 285 17.45 1.04 8.90
N VAL A 286 17.28 -0.26 9.07
CA VAL A 286 17.71 -1.29 8.11
C VAL A 286 16.78 -1.37 6.91
N ALA A 287 15.59 -0.76 6.98
CA ALA A 287 14.56 -0.77 5.93
C ALA A 287 15.06 -0.32 4.54
N ALA A 288 16.09 0.54 4.48
CA ALA A 288 16.67 1.00 3.21
C ALA A 288 17.36 -0.12 2.41
N ALA A 289 17.72 -1.23 3.06
CA ALA A 289 18.40 -2.38 2.47
C ALA A 289 17.50 -3.61 2.32
N ASN A 290 16.20 -3.50 2.68
CA ASN A 290 15.28 -4.62 2.63
C ASN A 290 14.40 -4.57 1.37
N HIS A 291 13.94 -5.76 0.97
CA HIS A 291 12.99 -5.90 -0.14
C HIS A 291 11.68 -5.18 0.16
N HIS A 292 11.10 -4.54 -0.86
CA HIS A 292 9.81 -3.85 -0.75
C HIS A 292 8.65 -4.78 -0.44
N ILE A 293 8.84 -6.09 -0.51
CA ILE A 293 7.88 -7.08 -0.03
C ILE A 293 7.52 -6.88 1.45
N SER A 294 8.41 -6.28 2.24
CA SER A 294 8.17 -5.95 3.65
C SER A 294 7.02 -4.96 3.87
N TYR A 295 6.56 -4.30 2.79
CA TYR A 295 5.36 -3.44 2.85
C TYR A 295 4.07 -4.24 2.94
N VAL A 296 4.08 -5.51 2.55
CA VAL A 296 2.90 -6.39 2.58
C VAL A 296 2.70 -6.96 3.97
N ASP A 297 1.44 -7.01 4.41
CA ASP A 297 1.06 -7.79 5.59
C ASP A 297 0.95 -9.27 5.19
N ASP A 298 1.66 -10.15 5.88
CA ASP A 298 1.62 -11.60 5.65
C ASP A 298 0.42 -12.27 6.32
N ASN A 299 -0.23 -11.57 7.27
CA ASN A 299 -1.31 -12.13 8.08
C ASN A 299 -2.34 -11.07 8.55
N ALA A 300 -2.76 -10.17 7.65
CA ALA A 300 -3.76 -9.14 7.96
C ALA A 300 -5.10 -9.71 8.44
N HIS A 301 -5.43 -10.93 7.97
CA HIS A 301 -6.65 -11.66 8.32
C HIS A 301 -6.32 -13.09 8.67
N LEU A 302 -7.07 -13.68 9.56
CA LEU A 302 -6.92 -15.06 10.03
C LEU A 302 -6.35 -15.98 8.93
N SER A 303 -5.07 -16.37 9.04
CA SER A 303 -4.33 -17.21 8.09
C SER A 303 -4.11 -16.64 6.67
N GLY A 304 -3.73 -15.38 6.53
CA GLY A 304 -3.34 -14.78 5.27
C GLY A 304 -3.83 -13.35 5.09
N SER A 305 -3.58 -12.79 3.92
CA SER A 305 -3.96 -11.43 3.52
C SER A 305 -4.79 -11.43 2.25
N ASN A 306 -5.55 -10.38 2.02
CA ASN A 306 -6.30 -10.23 0.80
C ASN A 306 -5.44 -9.58 -0.29
N TYR A 307 -5.60 -10.05 -1.51
CA TYR A 307 -4.93 -9.53 -2.70
C TYR A 307 -5.96 -9.23 -3.78
N LEU A 308 -5.77 -8.11 -4.47
CA LEU A 308 -6.49 -7.75 -5.69
C LEU A 308 -5.64 -8.16 -6.89
N PHE A 309 -6.25 -8.76 -7.89
CA PHE A 309 -5.61 -9.22 -9.12
C PHE A 309 -5.90 -8.30 -10.30
N CYS A 310 -5.11 -8.43 -11.36
CA CYS A 310 -5.21 -7.56 -12.53
C CYS A 310 -6.51 -7.71 -13.33
N ASP A 311 -7.21 -8.83 -13.21
CA ASP A 311 -8.55 -9.04 -13.79
C ASP A 311 -9.68 -8.42 -12.95
N GLY A 312 -9.37 -7.87 -11.76
CA GLY A 312 -10.32 -7.22 -10.86
C GLY A 312 -10.90 -8.14 -9.79
N HIS A 313 -10.61 -9.43 -9.79
CA HIS A 313 -11.02 -10.27 -8.67
C HIS A 313 -10.14 -10.04 -7.43
N ALA A 314 -10.68 -10.31 -6.26
CA ALA A 314 -9.94 -10.28 -5.01
C ALA A 314 -10.02 -11.65 -4.32
N GLY A 315 -8.91 -12.07 -3.74
CA GLY A 315 -8.80 -13.37 -3.07
C GLY A 315 -7.89 -13.30 -1.85
N LYS A 316 -8.06 -14.28 -0.94
CA LYS A 316 -7.22 -14.40 0.25
C LYS A 316 -6.17 -15.49 0.04
N TYR A 317 -4.90 -15.13 0.27
CA TYR A 317 -3.74 -16.02 0.14
C TYR A 317 -2.77 -15.76 1.28
N THR A 318 -1.93 -16.73 1.60
CA THR A 318 -0.73 -16.54 2.41
C THR A 318 0.36 -15.91 1.54
N LEU A 319 1.32 -15.19 2.15
CA LEU A 319 2.47 -14.66 1.40
C LEU A 319 3.26 -15.80 0.74
N GLN A 320 3.37 -16.94 1.40
CA GLN A 320 4.05 -18.13 0.85
C GLN A 320 3.39 -18.62 -0.45
N GLU A 321 2.05 -18.69 -0.50
CA GLU A 321 1.33 -19.07 -1.73
C GLU A 321 1.57 -18.08 -2.86
N THR A 322 1.68 -16.78 -2.57
CA THR A 322 1.93 -15.76 -3.59
C THR A 322 3.34 -15.79 -4.16
N LEU A 323 4.31 -16.29 -3.39
CA LEU A 323 5.73 -16.41 -3.75
C LEU A 323 6.12 -17.84 -4.19
N ASP A 324 5.16 -18.76 -4.30
CA ASP A 324 5.45 -20.14 -4.78
C ASP A 324 6.11 -20.10 -6.17
N PRO A 325 7.33 -20.62 -6.36
CA PRO A 325 8.00 -20.62 -7.64
C PRO A 325 7.18 -21.29 -8.76
N GLY A 326 6.37 -22.32 -8.43
CA GLY A 326 5.50 -23.03 -9.36
C GLY A 326 4.25 -22.25 -9.75
N ASN A 327 3.82 -21.30 -8.91
CA ASN A 327 2.65 -20.45 -9.13
C ASN A 327 2.88 -19.02 -8.64
N PHE A 328 3.95 -18.39 -9.13
CA PHE A 328 4.34 -17.04 -8.72
C PHE A 328 3.33 -15.99 -9.17
N MET A 329 2.73 -15.27 -8.21
CA MET A 329 1.60 -14.36 -8.45
C MET A 329 2.00 -12.88 -8.60
N TRP A 330 3.28 -12.52 -8.52
CA TRP A 330 3.75 -11.12 -8.61
C TRP A 330 4.06 -10.68 -10.05
N GLY A 331 3.72 -11.50 -11.04
CA GLY A 331 3.89 -11.24 -12.45
C GLY A 331 4.94 -12.16 -13.10
N ARG A 332 4.83 -12.32 -14.42
CA ARG A 332 5.80 -13.10 -15.22
C ARG A 332 6.93 -12.25 -15.76
N LYS A 333 6.73 -10.93 -15.77
CA LYS A 333 7.69 -9.92 -16.24
C LYS A 333 7.58 -8.70 -15.36
N MET A 334 8.65 -7.90 -15.33
CA MET A 334 8.58 -6.52 -14.85
C MET A 334 7.98 -5.65 -15.96
N TYR A 335 6.66 -5.65 -16.08
CA TYR A 335 5.93 -4.92 -17.12
C TYR A 335 6.21 -3.41 -17.08
N SER A 336 6.50 -2.88 -15.88
CA SER A 336 6.84 -1.48 -15.66
C SER A 336 8.24 -1.08 -16.14
N CYS A 337 9.12 -2.03 -16.48
CA CYS A 337 10.43 -1.75 -17.07
C CYS A 337 10.34 -1.66 -18.60
N VAL A 338 11.11 -0.76 -19.23
CA VAL A 338 11.07 -0.51 -20.69
C VAL A 338 11.35 -1.76 -21.50
N ASP A 339 12.34 -2.56 -21.11
CA ASP A 339 12.70 -3.83 -21.77
C ASP A 339 11.89 -5.03 -21.28
N LYS A 340 11.00 -4.84 -20.27
CA LYS A 340 10.07 -5.83 -19.73
C LYS A 340 10.73 -7.19 -19.45
N PRO A 341 11.80 -7.22 -18.65
CA PRO A 341 12.54 -8.44 -18.41
C PRO A 341 11.64 -9.53 -17.80
N VAL A 342 11.86 -10.75 -18.24
CA VAL A 342 11.20 -11.92 -17.66
C VAL A 342 11.72 -12.12 -16.24
N ILE A 343 10.81 -12.35 -15.29
CA ILE A 343 11.17 -12.71 -13.91
C ILE A 343 11.61 -14.17 -13.93
N GLN A 344 12.86 -14.41 -13.58
CA GLN A 344 13.51 -15.72 -13.61
C GLN A 344 13.32 -16.45 -12.27
N ASP A 345 13.46 -17.75 -12.28
CA ASP A 345 13.58 -18.51 -11.04
C ASP A 345 14.87 -18.13 -10.33
N HIS A 346 14.87 -18.19 -9.02
CA HIS A 346 16.06 -18.04 -8.20
C HIS A 346 17.02 -19.18 -8.51
N PRO A 347 18.31 -18.92 -8.81
CA PRO A 347 19.29 -19.96 -9.18
C PRO A 347 19.61 -20.92 -8.03
#